data_c1971406c1ae3ec07fb0e91628a11602
#
_entry.id   c1971406c1ae3ec07fb0e91628a11602
#
_cell.length_a   1.000
_cell.length_b   1.000
_cell.length_c   1.000
_cell.angle_alpha   90.00
_cell.angle_beta   90.00
_cell.angle_gamma   90.00
#
_symmetry.space_group_name_H-M   'P 1'
#
loop_
_entity.id
_entity.type
_entity.pdbx_description
1 polymer ?
#
loop_
_entity_poly.entity_id
_entity_poly.type
_entity_poly.pdbx_seq_one_letter_code
_entity_poly.pdbx_strand_id
1 'polypeptide(L)'
;MKKIFVTDGRSLAALAIIRSFGEKGFEVHCGEDFKHNLSSYSRYIKKRIVYPSSATQPSQFIEYLLDLTKKEKYEMIIPVRDETTILLAKHKNAFLKLTRLYLADYNTILKFRDKGKTVKLAQQYGIPTPKTYFPESQGIEEIKESVSYPILIRARISSGSRGIIYVNSTEEFDEAYNSIKKEYGEPLIQEYIYKTGYSTACILLDDTQKEIASFSYRRIKEYPITGGPTVVGISSEDSEVISYSLKLLKRMNWKGAAEIEYILDRNGNPLLLEVNPRFWMPLNLSIKAGVDFPYLMYQLAIGEKIGKVTSYKTGLKYRWVLPNEILWLTQTSDKIKGIKEFFDFGDKNTCYGDLSISDPLPVFGIMMQSFDFLLNPEKRKFIFKRGWKN
;
A
#
# COMPACT_ATOMS: atom_id res chain seq x y z
N MET A 1 -12.14 28.55 -2.20
CA MET A 1 -11.48 27.37 -2.82
C MET A 1 -11.66 26.20 -1.87
N LYS A 2 -11.99 24.99 -2.39
CA LYS A 2 -12.16 23.80 -1.56
C LYS A 2 -10.80 23.30 -1.10
N LYS A 3 -10.63 23.06 0.20
CA LYS A 3 -9.37 22.66 0.82
C LYS A 3 -9.34 21.16 1.09
N ILE A 4 -8.29 20.47 0.65
CA ILE A 4 -8.05 19.05 0.93
C ILE A 4 -6.79 18.91 1.78
N PHE A 5 -6.86 18.08 2.83
CA PHE A 5 -5.69 17.71 3.62
C PHE A 5 -5.28 16.28 3.31
N VAL A 6 -4.03 16.09 2.90
CA VAL A 6 -3.42 14.78 2.61
C VAL A 6 -2.36 14.49 3.66
N THR A 7 -2.47 13.35 4.34
CA THR A 7 -1.44 12.90 5.29
C THR A 7 -0.29 12.19 4.58
N ASP A 8 0.80 11.95 5.31
CA ASP A 8 1.88 11.04 4.90
C ASP A 8 2.62 11.46 3.63
N GLY A 9 3.04 12.73 3.57
CA GLY A 9 3.71 13.34 2.43
C GLY A 9 4.98 12.63 1.95
N ARG A 10 5.53 11.70 2.74
CA ARG A 10 6.65 10.84 2.35
C ARG A 10 6.27 9.76 1.34
N SER A 11 4.98 9.53 1.10
CA SER A 11 4.45 8.47 0.24
C SER A 11 4.25 8.92 -1.20
N LEU A 12 4.57 8.06 -2.18
CA LEU A 12 4.21 8.29 -3.59
C LEU A 12 2.70 8.35 -3.81
N ALA A 13 1.92 7.61 -3.02
CA ALA A 13 0.47 7.70 -3.07
C ALA A 13 -0.01 9.10 -2.64
N ALA A 14 0.60 9.69 -1.60
CA ALA A 14 0.29 11.07 -1.20
C ALA A 14 0.62 12.07 -2.32
N LEU A 15 1.77 11.93 -2.97
CA LEU A 15 2.15 12.77 -4.11
C LEU A 15 1.16 12.64 -5.26
N ALA A 16 0.70 11.42 -5.58
CA ALA A 16 -0.30 11.18 -6.63
C ALA A 16 -1.64 11.86 -6.29
N ILE A 17 -2.09 11.78 -5.04
CA ILE A 17 -3.30 12.46 -4.55
C ILE A 17 -3.15 13.98 -4.65
N ILE A 18 -2.02 14.52 -4.19
CA ILE A 18 -1.72 15.96 -4.24
C ILE A 18 -1.77 16.47 -5.67
N ARG A 19 -1.15 15.77 -6.61
CA ARG A 19 -1.16 16.11 -8.04
C ARG A 19 -2.58 16.06 -8.60
N SER A 20 -3.33 14.98 -8.32
CA SER A 20 -4.70 14.83 -8.81
C SER A 20 -5.62 15.97 -8.39
N PHE A 21 -5.61 16.33 -7.09
CA PHE A 21 -6.44 17.43 -6.59
C PHE A 21 -5.91 18.80 -7.02
N GLY A 22 -4.60 19.00 -7.04
CA GLY A 22 -3.98 20.24 -7.46
C GLY A 22 -4.26 20.57 -8.94
N GLU A 23 -4.17 19.58 -9.83
CA GLU A 23 -4.54 19.71 -11.25
C GLU A 23 -6.03 20.08 -11.46
N LYS A 24 -6.88 19.72 -10.49
CA LYS A 24 -8.32 20.06 -10.47
C LYS A 24 -8.64 21.39 -9.75
N GLY A 25 -7.61 22.17 -9.38
CA GLY A 25 -7.77 23.49 -8.78
C GLY A 25 -8.16 23.52 -7.30
N PHE A 26 -7.97 22.41 -6.57
CA PHE A 26 -8.15 22.40 -5.11
C PHE A 26 -6.96 23.07 -4.41
N GLU A 27 -7.20 23.66 -3.24
CA GLU A 27 -6.17 24.06 -2.31
C GLU A 27 -5.72 22.83 -1.50
N VAL A 28 -4.52 22.31 -1.81
CA VAL A 28 -4.01 21.11 -1.16
C VAL A 28 -3.03 21.46 -0.06
N HIS A 29 -3.31 21.01 1.15
CA HIS A 29 -2.37 20.99 2.26
C HIS A 29 -1.85 19.57 2.47
N CYS A 30 -0.56 19.44 2.79
CA CYS A 30 0.05 18.15 3.03
C CYS A 30 0.77 18.10 4.36
N GLY A 31 0.60 17.02 5.11
CA GLY A 31 1.21 16.80 6.40
C GLY A 31 2.15 15.60 6.47
N GLU A 32 3.18 15.72 7.34
CA GLU A 32 4.12 14.65 7.67
C GLU A 32 4.73 14.92 9.06
N ASP A 33 5.34 13.91 9.70
CA ASP A 33 6.01 14.06 10.99
C ASP A 33 7.42 14.69 10.90
N PHE A 34 7.86 15.03 9.68
CA PHE A 34 9.10 15.78 9.42
C PHE A 34 8.95 16.73 8.24
N LYS A 35 9.80 17.77 8.22
CA LYS A 35 9.62 18.93 7.34
C LYS A 35 9.93 18.65 5.85
N HIS A 36 11.02 17.95 5.58
CA HIS A 36 11.52 17.75 4.21
C HIS A 36 11.25 16.33 3.74
N ASN A 37 10.11 16.11 3.11
CA ASN A 37 9.67 14.83 2.59
C ASN A 37 9.43 14.91 1.09
N LEU A 38 9.18 13.77 0.46
CA LEU A 38 8.97 13.60 -0.97
C LEU A 38 7.99 14.63 -1.55
N SER A 39 6.83 14.79 -0.94
CA SER A 39 5.78 15.68 -1.46
C SER A 39 6.03 17.15 -1.15
N SER A 40 6.90 17.49 -0.18
CA SER A 40 7.07 18.86 0.35
C SER A 40 7.35 19.92 -0.70
N TYR A 41 7.88 19.53 -1.85
CA TYR A 41 8.28 20.46 -2.90
C TYR A 41 7.34 20.44 -4.11
N SER A 42 6.24 19.72 -4.04
CA SER A 42 5.22 19.76 -5.10
C SER A 42 4.64 21.18 -5.23
N ARG A 43 4.55 21.68 -6.48
CA ARG A 43 3.93 22.97 -6.81
C ARG A 43 2.45 23.05 -6.42
N TYR A 44 1.81 21.91 -6.25
CA TYR A 44 0.39 21.82 -5.91
C TYR A 44 0.12 21.94 -4.40
N ILE A 45 1.16 21.91 -3.55
CA ILE A 45 1.00 22.11 -2.12
C ILE A 45 0.96 23.62 -1.79
N LYS A 46 -0.16 24.05 -1.22
CA LYS A 46 -0.32 25.42 -0.71
C LYS A 46 0.27 25.56 0.69
N LYS A 47 0.14 24.56 1.55
CA LYS A 47 0.63 24.58 2.92
C LYS A 47 1.22 23.24 3.33
N ARG A 48 2.42 23.30 3.93
CA ARG A 48 3.11 22.15 4.52
C ARG A 48 2.86 22.14 6.02
N ILE A 49 2.47 21.01 6.54
CA ILE A 49 2.14 20.81 7.95
C ILE A 49 3.12 19.77 8.53
N VAL A 50 3.74 20.11 9.66
CA VAL A 50 4.48 19.14 10.47
C VAL A 50 3.62 18.81 11.67
N TYR A 51 3.28 17.53 11.83
CA TYR A 51 2.44 17.04 12.90
C TYR A 51 3.19 16.01 13.78
N PRO A 52 2.74 15.75 15.02
CA PRO A 52 3.29 14.69 15.86
C PRO A 52 3.22 13.32 15.16
N SER A 53 4.21 12.47 15.34
CA SER A 53 4.26 11.17 14.68
C SER A 53 3.03 10.31 15.01
N SER A 54 2.30 9.86 14.00
CA SER A 54 1.16 8.96 14.16
C SER A 54 1.55 7.59 14.76
N ALA A 55 2.80 7.19 14.60
CA ALA A 55 3.30 5.89 15.10
C ALA A 55 3.76 5.96 16.55
N THR A 56 4.46 7.05 16.96
CA THR A 56 5.07 7.16 18.30
C THR A 56 4.31 8.08 19.24
N GLN A 57 3.46 8.97 18.70
CA GLN A 57 2.70 9.98 19.45
C GLN A 57 1.23 10.04 19.00
N PRO A 58 0.49 8.89 18.98
CA PRO A 58 -0.82 8.79 18.35
C PRO A 58 -1.88 9.74 18.95
N SER A 59 -1.88 9.94 20.26
CA SER A 59 -2.84 10.84 20.92
C SER A 59 -2.58 12.30 20.53
N GLN A 60 -1.34 12.74 20.57
CA GLN A 60 -0.94 14.11 20.18
C GLN A 60 -1.20 14.35 18.70
N PHE A 61 -0.99 13.34 17.84
CA PHE A 61 -1.35 13.42 16.42
C PHE A 61 -2.84 13.70 16.22
N ILE A 62 -3.72 12.98 16.92
CA ILE A 62 -5.17 13.15 16.80
C ILE A 62 -5.62 14.53 17.32
N GLU A 63 -5.14 14.96 18.48
CA GLU A 63 -5.44 16.28 19.05
C GLU A 63 -5.02 17.40 18.10
N TYR A 64 -3.77 17.34 17.63
CA TYR A 64 -3.23 18.30 16.67
C TYR A 64 -4.07 18.37 15.39
N LEU A 65 -4.44 17.21 14.85
CA LEU A 65 -5.18 17.14 13.58
C LEU A 65 -6.63 17.62 13.73
N LEU A 66 -7.28 17.38 14.87
CA LEU A 66 -8.59 17.92 15.18
C LEU A 66 -8.56 19.47 15.26
N ASP A 67 -7.58 20.04 15.95
CA ASP A 67 -7.44 21.50 16.07
C ASP A 67 -7.07 22.14 14.74
N LEU A 68 -6.17 21.52 13.99
CA LEU A 68 -5.85 21.95 12.63
C LEU A 68 -7.10 21.95 11.74
N THR A 69 -7.94 20.92 11.84
CA THR A 69 -9.15 20.78 11.04
C THR A 69 -10.18 21.85 11.37
N LYS A 70 -10.38 22.16 12.65
CA LYS A 70 -11.24 23.28 13.10
C LYS A 70 -10.77 24.60 12.51
N LYS A 71 -9.46 24.85 12.56
CA LYS A 71 -8.84 26.10 12.10
C LYS A 71 -8.90 26.26 10.58
N GLU A 72 -8.52 25.25 9.83
CA GLU A 72 -8.36 25.31 8.36
C GLU A 72 -9.65 25.02 7.60
N LYS A 73 -10.64 24.36 8.24
CA LYS A 73 -11.95 23.99 7.66
C LYS A 73 -11.80 23.17 6.37
N TYR A 74 -11.07 22.06 6.46
CA TYR A 74 -10.90 21.17 5.34
C TYR A 74 -12.22 20.57 4.86
N GLU A 75 -12.41 20.54 3.55
CA GLU A 75 -13.53 19.84 2.90
C GLU A 75 -13.44 18.34 3.12
N MET A 76 -12.22 17.77 3.04
CA MET A 76 -11.93 16.37 3.26
C MET A 76 -10.50 16.17 3.76
N ILE A 77 -10.31 15.17 4.63
CA ILE A 77 -9.00 14.63 5.01
C ILE A 77 -8.83 13.27 4.35
N ILE A 78 -7.67 13.05 3.74
CA ILE A 78 -7.32 11.80 3.05
C ILE A 78 -6.09 11.19 3.73
N PRO A 79 -6.28 10.15 4.57
CA PRO A 79 -5.17 9.38 5.11
C PRO A 79 -4.59 8.45 4.05
N VAL A 80 -3.27 8.24 4.09
CA VAL A 80 -2.57 7.50 3.03
C VAL A 80 -1.88 6.24 3.53
N ARG A 81 -1.32 6.26 4.75
CA ARG A 81 -0.64 5.09 5.32
C ARG A 81 -1.50 4.38 6.36
N ASP A 82 -1.08 3.16 6.73
CA ASP A 82 -1.81 2.33 7.68
C ASP A 82 -2.05 3.05 9.01
N GLU A 83 -0.99 3.65 9.58
CA GLU A 83 -1.03 4.28 10.90
C GLU A 83 -2.05 5.42 10.94
N THR A 84 -2.02 6.31 9.96
CA THR A 84 -2.94 7.45 9.87
C THR A 84 -4.36 7.01 9.54
N THR A 85 -4.53 6.03 8.65
CA THR A 85 -5.84 5.47 8.28
C THR A 85 -6.51 4.83 9.50
N ILE A 86 -5.79 4.02 10.27
CA ILE A 86 -6.30 3.35 11.48
C ILE A 86 -6.70 4.38 12.54
N LEU A 87 -5.86 5.39 12.78
CA LEU A 87 -6.14 6.43 13.78
C LEU A 87 -7.35 7.29 13.41
N LEU A 88 -7.45 7.70 12.14
CA LEU A 88 -8.60 8.48 11.68
C LEU A 88 -9.89 7.63 11.70
N ALA A 89 -9.82 6.35 11.36
CA ALA A 89 -10.97 5.46 11.46
C ALA A 89 -11.41 5.25 12.92
N LYS A 90 -10.46 5.10 13.85
CA LYS A 90 -10.74 4.99 15.30
C LYS A 90 -11.45 6.23 15.85
N HIS A 91 -11.08 7.41 15.40
CA HIS A 91 -11.63 8.70 15.84
C HIS A 91 -12.62 9.33 14.84
N LYS A 92 -13.15 8.52 13.90
CA LYS A 92 -13.98 8.95 12.78
C LYS A 92 -15.10 9.89 13.18
N ASN A 93 -15.83 9.58 14.26
CA ASN A 93 -16.97 10.38 14.72
C ASN A 93 -16.59 11.81 15.15
N ALA A 94 -15.39 12.02 15.67
CA ALA A 94 -14.91 13.36 16.02
C ALA A 94 -14.58 14.18 14.76
N PHE A 95 -13.93 13.55 13.77
CA PHE A 95 -13.60 14.19 12.50
C PHE A 95 -14.83 14.50 11.65
N LEU A 96 -15.83 13.62 11.59
CA LEU A 96 -17.05 13.82 10.78
C LEU A 96 -17.87 15.03 11.21
N LYS A 97 -17.67 15.57 12.43
CA LYS A 97 -18.25 16.83 12.88
C LYS A 97 -17.58 18.05 12.26
N LEU A 98 -16.39 17.92 11.70
CA LEU A 98 -15.52 19.00 11.25
C LEU A 98 -15.19 18.94 9.75
N THR A 99 -15.16 17.74 9.18
CA THR A 99 -14.68 17.47 7.80
C THR A 99 -15.24 16.16 7.31
N ARG A 100 -15.00 15.84 6.04
CA ARG A 100 -15.37 14.55 5.47
C ARG A 100 -14.22 13.54 5.60
N LEU A 101 -14.59 12.30 5.94
CA LEU A 101 -13.75 11.12 5.89
C LEU A 101 -14.52 10.02 5.16
N TYR A 102 -13.91 9.43 4.14
CA TYR A 102 -14.52 8.32 3.40
C TYR A 102 -13.69 7.04 3.60
N LEU A 103 -13.93 6.39 4.73
CA LEU A 103 -13.18 5.23 5.22
C LEU A 103 -14.13 4.14 5.68
N ALA A 104 -13.70 2.89 5.58
CA ALA A 104 -14.34 1.75 6.22
C ALA A 104 -14.35 1.91 7.76
N ASP A 105 -15.09 1.04 8.43
CA ASP A 105 -15.13 1.04 9.89
C ASP A 105 -13.82 0.51 10.48
N TYR A 106 -13.45 1.07 11.63
CA TYR A 106 -12.21 0.75 12.33
C TYR A 106 -12.01 -0.76 12.53
N ASN A 107 -13.03 -1.48 12.97
CA ASN A 107 -12.94 -2.92 13.19
C ASN A 107 -12.75 -3.70 11.89
N THR A 108 -13.33 -3.26 10.78
CA THR A 108 -13.15 -3.88 9.47
C THR A 108 -11.73 -3.64 8.95
N ILE A 109 -11.19 -2.43 9.12
CA ILE A 109 -9.79 -2.12 8.80
C ILE A 109 -8.83 -3.03 9.59
N LEU A 110 -9.06 -3.19 10.90
CA LEU A 110 -8.21 -4.04 11.75
C LEU A 110 -8.26 -5.53 11.36
N LYS A 111 -9.42 -6.03 10.89
CA LYS A 111 -9.53 -7.41 10.40
C LYS A 111 -8.64 -7.63 9.18
N PHE A 112 -8.65 -6.71 8.23
CA PHE A 112 -7.81 -6.81 7.03
C PHE A 112 -6.33 -6.51 7.30
N ARG A 113 -6.04 -5.73 8.34
CA ARG A 113 -4.66 -5.48 8.77
C ARG A 113 -3.96 -6.72 9.33
N ASP A 114 -4.72 -7.66 9.89
CA ASP A 114 -4.25 -8.97 10.34
C ASP A 114 -4.34 -9.98 9.20
N LYS A 115 -3.16 -10.39 8.68
CA LYS A 115 -3.07 -11.36 7.57
C LYS A 115 -3.72 -12.69 7.89
N GLY A 116 -3.66 -13.15 9.16
CA GLY A 116 -4.30 -14.38 9.59
C GLY A 116 -5.82 -14.30 9.52
N LYS A 117 -6.39 -13.18 9.98
CA LYS A 117 -7.84 -12.94 9.87
C LYS A 117 -8.25 -12.81 8.40
N THR A 118 -7.44 -12.15 7.57
CA THR A 118 -7.69 -12.03 6.13
C THR A 118 -7.71 -13.39 5.45
N VAL A 119 -6.75 -14.26 5.73
CA VAL A 119 -6.70 -15.63 5.18
C VAL A 119 -7.93 -16.45 5.62
N LYS A 120 -8.28 -16.43 6.91
CA LYS A 120 -9.48 -17.14 7.41
C LYS A 120 -10.77 -16.66 6.75
N LEU A 121 -10.91 -15.34 6.54
CA LEU A 121 -12.05 -14.77 5.81
C LEU A 121 -12.06 -15.18 4.33
N ALA A 122 -10.92 -15.14 3.67
CA ALA A 122 -10.80 -15.56 2.27
C ALA A 122 -11.22 -17.03 2.10
N GLN A 123 -10.72 -17.92 2.95
CA GLN A 123 -11.07 -19.34 2.95
C GLN A 123 -12.57 -19.55 3.20
N GLN A 124 -13.14 -18.84 4.19
CA GLN A 124 -14.59 -18.89 4.47
C GLN A 124 -15.45 -18.52 3.26
N TYR A 125 -14.95 -17.62 2.42
CA TYR A 125 -15.68 -17.18 1.22
C TYR A 125 -15.22 -17.87 -0.06
N GLY A 126 -14.42 -18.94 0.02
CA GLY A 126 -13.95 -19.69 -1.12
C GLY A 126 -13.06 -18.87 -2.06
N ILE A 127 -12.21 -18.02 -1.50
CA ILE A 127 -11.17 -17.28 -2.21
C ILE A 127 -9.84 -18.03 -2.00
N PRO A 128 -9.12 -18.41 -3.06
CA PRO A 128 -7.87 -19.16 -2.94
C PRO A 128 -6.81 -18.36 -2.16
N THR A 129 -6.11 -19.07 -1.27
CA THR A 129 -4.98 -18.56 -0.48
C THR A 129 -3.87 -19.58 -0.48
N PRO A 130 -2.60 -19.21 -0.27
CA PRO A 130 -1.57 -20.18 0.07
C PRO A 130 -1.99 -20.99 1.30
N LYS A 131 -1.63 -22.28 1.34
CA LYS A 131 -1.90 -23.12 2.51
C LYS A 131 -1.26 -22.48 3.74
N THR A 132 -2.07 -22.21 4.74
CA THR A 132 -1.66 -21.43 5.92
C THR A 132 -2.01 -22.19 7.18
N TYR A 133 -1.05 -22.32 8.07
CA TYR A 133 -1.15 -22.99 9.35
C TYR A 133 -1.16 -21.95 10.47
N PHE A 134 -1.94 -22.23 11.49
CA PHE A 134 -2.20 -21.36 12.61
C PHE A 134 -1.74 -22.05 13.92
N PRO A 135 -0.60 -21.67 14.50
CA PRO A 135 -0.07 -22.35 15.70
C PRO A 135 -1.05 -22.41 16.87
N GLU A 136 -1.92 -21.40 17.00
CA GLU A 136 -2.95 -21.37 18.06
C GLU A 136 -4.03 -22.43 17.88
N SER A 137 -4.17 -23.02 16.70
CA SER A 137 -5.24 -24.00 16.41
C SER A 137 -4.72 -25.43 16.28
N GLN A 138 -3.45 -25.62 15.88
CA GLN A 138 -2.91 -26.92 15.47
C GLN A 138 -1.72 -27.39 16.31
N GLY A 139 -1.14 -26.52 17.14
CA GLY A 139 0.12 -26.81 17.82
C GLY A 139 1.33 -26.72 16.89
N ILE A 140 2.45 -26.23 17.46
CA ILE A 140 3.63 -25.91 16.65
C ILE A 140 4.38 -27.16 16.18
N GLU A 141 4.49 -28.18 17.02
CA GLU A 141 5.20 -29.41 16.69
C GLU A 141 4.49 -30.18 15.57
N GLU A 142 3.14 -30.28 15.64
CA GLU A 142 2.35 -30.90 14.60
C GLU A 142 2.54 -30.17 13.25
N ILE A 143 2.55 -28.84 13.25
CA ILE A 143 2.79 -28.04 12.03
C ILE A 143 4.20 -28.33 11.50
N LYS A 144 5.23 -28.29 12.35
CA LYS A 144 6.63 -28.51 11.99
C LYS A 144 6.86 -29.84 11.28
N GLU A 145 6.17 -30.89 11.73
CA GLU A 145 6.22 -32.24 11.15
C GLU A 145 5.38 -32.39 9.88
N SER A 146 4.28 -31.64 9.74
CA SER A 146 3.31 -31.79 8.63
C SER A 146 3.59 -30.93 7.41
N VAL A 147 4.44 -29.88 7.54
CA VAL A 147 4.70 -28.96 6.42
C VAL A 147 5.71 -29.51 5.43
N SER A 148 5.54 -29.13 4.16
CA SER A 148 6.52 -29.40 3.10
C SER A 148 7.41 -28.17 2.92
N TYR A 149 8.70 -28.32 3.18
CA TYR A 149 9.67 -27.24 2.99
C TYR A 149 10.01 -26.99 1.50
N PRO A 150 10.34 -25.76 1.10
CA PRO A 150 10.44 -24.58 1.93
C PRO A 150 9.07 -23.99 2.33
N ILE A 151 9.06 -23.28 3.46
CA ILE A 151 7.89 -22.55 3.97
C ILE A 151 8.25 -21.08 4.28
N LEU A 152 7.23 -20.30 4.61
CA LEU A 152 7.36 -18.95 5.12
C LEU A 152 6.85 -18.88 6.56
N ILE A 153 7.62 -18.30 7.47
CA ILE A 153 7.13 -17.86 8.77
C ILE A 153 6.98 -16.34 8.70
N ARG A 154 5.75 -15.83 8.88
CA ARG A 154 5.47 -14.41 8.66
C ARG A 154 4.63 -13.79 9.77
N ALA A 155 4.95 -12.54 10.08
CA ALA A 155 4.17 -11.73 11.02
C ALA A 155 2.76 -11.48 10.49
N ARG A 156 1.75 -11.54 11.37
CA ARG A 156 0.36 -11.24 11.03
C ARG A 156 0.15 -9.77 10.71
N ILE A 157 0.78 -8.90 11.50
CA ILE A 157 0.68 -7.45 11.35
C ILE A 157 2.06 -6.91 11.00
N SER A 158 2.24 -6.57 9.74
CA SER A 158 3.49 -6.00 9.22
C SER A 158 3.23 -5.24 7.94
N SER A 159 4.20 -4.47 7.47
CA SER A 159 4.13 -3.74 6.20
C SER A 159 5.51 -3.69 5.54
N GLY A 160 5.54 -3.60 4.21
CA GLY A 160 6.77 -3.44 3.44
C GLY A 160 7.70 -4.64 3.54
N SER A 161 7.17 -5.85 3.48
CA SER A 161 7.89 -7.14 3.48
C SER A 161 8.75 -7.39 4.72
N ARG A 162 8.40 -6.78 5.85
CA ARG A 162 9.05 -7.04 7.15
C ARG A 162 8.38 -8.21 7.86
N GLY A 163 9.14 -8.86 8.74
CA GLY A 163 8.62 -9.97 9.55
C GLY A 163 8.26 -11.19 8.68
N ILE A 164 9.12 -11.54 7.73
CA ILE A 164 9.01 -12.76 6.93
C ILE A 164 10.37 -13.45 6.92
N ILE A 165 10.41 -14.73 7.23
CA ILE A 165 11.60 -15.58 7.14
C ILE A 165 11.26 -16.80 6.27
N TYR A 166 12.13 -17.11 5.31
CA TYR A 166 12.10 -18.37 4.58
C TYR A 166 12.77 -19.45 5.43
N VAL A 167 12.16 -20.59 5.44
CA VAL A 167 12.62 -21.76 6.19
C VAL A 167 12.72 -22.92 5.23
N ASN A 168 13.94 -23.42 5.01
CA ASN A 168 14.22 -24.42 4.00
C ASN A 168 14.22 -25.83 4.56
N SER A 169 14.36 -25.97 5.89
CA SER A 169 14.39 -27.26 6.55
C SER A 169 13.81 -27.20 7.97
N THR A 170 13.60 -28.36 8.57
CA THR A 170 13.07 -28.50 9.94
C THR A 170 14.00 -27.87 10.98
N GLU A 171 15.32 -27.93 10.74
CA GLU A 171 16.34 -27.40 11.67
C GLU A 171 16.27 -25.87 11.79
N GLU A 172 15.88 -25.18 10.73
CA GLU A 172 15.76 -23.71 10.70
C GLU A 172 14.46 -23.21 11.37
N PHE A 173 13.48 -24.11 11.56
CA PHE A 173 12.11 -23.72 11.93
C PHE A 173 12.04 -23.00 13.28
N ASP A 174 12.62 -23.55 14.32
CA ASP A 174 12.48 -23.01 15.68
C ASP A 174 13.12 -21.64 15.83
N GLU A 175 14.30 -21.43 15.24
CA GLU A 175 14.98 -20.13 15.25
C GLU A 175 14.13 -19.08 14.53
N ALA A 176 13.64 -19.40 13.34
CA ALA A 176 12.82 -18.50 12.53
C ALA A 176 11.49 -18.16 13.22
N TYR A 177 10.82 -19.16 13.77
CA TYR A 177 9.55 -18.97 14.48
C TYR A 177 9.73 -18.07 15.71
N ASN A 178 10.70 -18.39 16.57
CA ASN A 178 10.97 -17.63 17.79
C ASN A 178 11.42 -16.19 17.48
N SER A 179 12.19 -15.99 16.40
CA SER A 179 12.61 -14.66 15.97
C SER A 179 11.40 -13.77 15.58
N ILE A 180 10.47 -14.29 14.77
CA ILE A 180 9.26 -13.54 14.40
C ILE A 180 8.34 -13.35 15.60
N LYS A 181 8.16 -14.40 16.40
CA LYS A 181 7.30 -14.33 17.61
C LYS A 181 7.77 -13.27 18.60
N LYS A 182 9.07 -13.17 18.81
CA LYS A 182 9.68 -12.18 19.72
C LYS A 182 9.46 -10.75 19.27
N GLU A 183 9.53 -10.47 17.96
CA GLU A 183 9.46 -9.10 17.44
C GLU A 183 8.04 -8.67 17.08
N TYR A 184 7.19 -9.60 16.58
CA TYR A 184 5.89 -9.31 15.98
C TYR A 184 4.70 -10.02 16.65
N GLY A 185 4.93 -10.86 17.65
CA GLY A 185 3.90 -11.73 18.23
C GLY A 185 3.68 -13.00 17.41
N GLU A 186 2.61 -13.73 17.71
CA GLU A 186 2.30 -15.04 17.12
C GLU A 186 2.27 -14.99 15.59
N PRO A 187 3.17 -15.73 14.88
CA PRO A 187 3.27 -15.68 13.43
C PRO A 187 2.25 -16.58 12.73
N LEU A 188 2.22 -16.51 11.39
CA LEU A 188 1.64 -17.50 10.50
C LEU A 188 2.76 -18.35 9.90
N ILE A 189 2.48 -19.64 9.68
CA ILE A 189 3.29 -20.53 8.87
C ILE A 189 2.55 -20.73 7.54
N GLN A 190 3.22 -20.53 6.43
CA GLN A 190 2.60 -20.54 5.11
C GLN A 190 3.46 -21.29 4.12
N GLU A 191 2.85 -22.09 3.25
CA GLU A 191 3.59 -22.74 2.16
C GLU A 191 4.32 -21.72 1.29
N TYR A 192 5.46 -22.11 0.76
CA TYR A 192 6.19 -21.33 -0.23
C TYR A 192 5.57 -21.50 -1.60
N ILE A 193 5.17 -20.40 -2.23
CA ILE A 193 4.63 -20.41 -3.57
C ILE A 193 5.73 -20.10 -4.59
N TYR A 194 6.03 -21.06 -5.46
CA TYR A 194 6.87 -20.84 -6.63
C TYR A 194 6.09 -20.00 -7.64
N LYS A 195 6.25 -18.70 -7.50
CA LYS A 195 5.45 -17.70 -8.22
C LYS A 195 5.84 -17.54 -9.67
N THR A 196 4.86 -17.26 -10.52
CA THR A 196 5.05 -16.70 -11.87
C THR A 196 4.95 -15.18 -11.89
N GLY A 197 4.40 -14.57 -10.84
CA GLY A 197 4.28 -13.12 -10.69
C GLY A 197 3.33 -12.72 -9.58
N TYR A 198 2.91 -11.45 -9.62
CA TYR A 198 1.89 -10.88 -8.75
C TYR A 198 0.84 -10.15 -9.56
N SER A 199 -0.40 -10.29 -9.16
CA SER A 199 -1.52 -9.49 -9.64
C SER A 199 -2.16 -8.74 -8.48
N THR A 200 -2.57 -7.51 -8.71
CA THR A 200 -3.14 -6.65 -7.67
C THR A 200 -4.44 -6.06 -8.16
N ALA A 201 -5.49 -6.16 -7.34
CA ALA A 201 -6.74 -5.47 -7.54
C ALA A 201 -6.84 -4.23 -6.64
N CYS A 202 -7.34 -3.14 -7.20
CA CYS A 202 -7.63 -1.90 -6.52
C CYS A 202 -9.13 -1.62 -6.68
N ILE A 203 -9.85 -1.50 -5.56
CA ILE A 203 -11.31 -1.44 -5.55
C ILE A 203 -11.78 -0.22 -4.78
N LEU A 204 -12.82 0.45 -5.29
CA LEU A 204 -13.58 1.48 -4.60
C LEU A 204 -15.05 1.06 -4.51
N LEU A 205 -15.54 0.89 -3.29
CA LEU A 205 -16.97 0.65 -3.02
C LEU A 205 -17.59 1.87 -2.34
N ASP A 206 -18.87 2.13 -2.65
CA ASP A 206 -19.66 3.09 -1.90
C ASP A 206 -20.25 2.48 -0.61
N ASP A 207 -21.05 3.25 0.12
CA ASP A 207 -21.67 2.85 1.36
C ASP A 207 -22.84 1.85 1.19
N THR A 208 -23.31 1.65 -0.04
CA THR A 208 -24.32 0.64 -0.41
C THR A 208 -23.69 -0.65 -0.96
N GLN A 209 -22.35 -0.78 -0.93
CA GLN A 209 -21.59 -1.90 -1.49
C GLN A 209 -21.58 -1.94 -3.03
N LYS A 210 -21.97 -0.84 -3.67
CA LYS A 210 -21.87 -0.72 -5.12
C LYS A 210 -20.43 -0.48 -5.52
N GLU A 211 -19.98 -1.20 -6.53
CA GLU A 211 -18.69 -0.99 -7.17
C GLU A 211 -18.70 0.34 -7.94
N ILE A 212 -17.82 1.26 -7.56
CA ILE A 212 -17.62 2.53 -8.24
C ILE A 212 -16.46 2.46 -9.21
N ALA A 213 -15.36 1.81 -8.78
CA ALA A 213 -14.21 1.58 -9.62
C ALA A 213 -13.50 0.28 -9.24
N SER A 214 -12.98 -0.39 -10.26
CA SER A 214 -12.02 -1.47 -10.13
C SER A 214 -10.88 -1.24 -11.13
N PHE A 215 -9.69 -1.65 -10.73
CA PHE A 215 -8.48 -1.53 -11.53
C PHE A 215 -7.55 -2.68 -11.15
N SER A 216 -6.82 -3.25 -12.11
CA SER A 216 -5.79 -4.23 -11.80
C SER A 216 -4.46 -3.88 -12.47
N TYR A 217 -3.38 -4.34 -11.86
CA TYR A 217 -2.04 -4.21 -12.40
C TYR A 217 -1.18 -5.41 -12.03
N ARG A 218 -0.18 -5.69 -12.83
CA ARG A 218 0.84 -6.71 -12.57
C ARG A 218 2.14 -6.05 -12.15
N ARG A 219 2.81 -6.64 -11.16
CA ARG A 219 4.14 -6.22 -10.70
C ARG A 219 5.18 -6.85 -11.60
N ILE A 220 6.04 -6.01 -12.19
CA ILE A 220 7.12 -6.42 -13.10
C ILE A 220 8.46 -6.42 -12.36
N LYS A 221 8.72 -5.37 -11.55
CA LYS A 221 9.91 -5.25 -10.69
C LYS A 221 9.49 -4.89 -9.29
N GLU A 222 10.16 -5.47 -8.31
CA GLU A 222 9.97 -5.19 -6.88
C GLU A 222 11.32 -4.97 -6.20
N TYR A 223 11.34 -4.18 -5.14
CA TYR A 223 12.55 -4.00 -4.35
C TYR A 223 12.22 -4.10 -2.85
N PRO A 224 12.89 -4.99 -2.09
CA PRO A 224 13.89 -6.01 -2.54
C PRO A 224 13.31 -7.01 -3.55
N ILE A 225 14.18 -7.62 -4.37
CA ILE A 225 13.77 -8.58 -5.43
C ILE A 225 13.14 -9.87 -4.86
N THR A 226 13.36 -10.13 -3.59
CA THR A 226 12.82 -11.28 -2.85
C THR A 226 11.38 -11.08 -2.40
N GLY A 227 10.83 -9.89 -2.59
CA GLY A 227 9.47 -9.51 -2.20
C GLY A 227 9.48 -8.11 -1.59
N GLY A 228 8.95 -7.12 -2.30
CA GLY A 228 8.93 -5.73 -1.87
C GLY A 228 7.82 -4.93 -2.56
N PRO A 229 7.73 -3.63 -2.30
CA PRO A 229 6.81 -2.77 -3.03
C PRO A 229 7.10 -2.74 -4.52
N THR A 230 6.07 -2.49 -5.30
CA THR A 230 6.15 -2.36 -6.75
C THR A 230 7.08 -1.21 -7.15
N VAL A 231 8.12 -1.55 -7.92
CA VAL A 231 9.06 -0.58 -8.52
C VAL A 231 8.65 -0.30 -9.96
N VAL A 232 8.35 -1.36 -10.73
CA VAL A 232 7.78 -1.28 -12.06
C VAL A 232 6.52 -2.13 -12.10
N GLY A 233 5.42 -1.56 -12.57
CA GLY A 233 4.16 -2.24 -12.75
C GLY A 233 3.56 -1.97 -14.13
N ILE A 234 2.58 -2.75 -14.51
CA ILE A 234 1.85 -2.56 -15.77
C ILE A 234 0.35 -2.72 -15.52
N SER A 235 -0.47 -1.78 -15.97
CA SER A 235 -1.91 -1.92 -15.88
C SER A 235 -2.39 -3.12 -16.70
N SER A 236 -3.27 -3.91 -16.10
CA SER A 236 -3.81 -5.13 -16.68
C SER A 236 -5.32 -5.19 -16.51
N GLU A 237 -5.95 -6.11 -17.19
CA GLU A 237 -7.35 -6.46 -16.97
C GLU A 237 -7.40 -7.90 -16.46
N ASP A 238 -7.41 -8.03 -15.12
CA ASP A 238 -7.44 -9.32 -14.45
C ASP A 238 -8.79 -9.47 -13.72
N SER A 239 -9.76 -10.00 -14.47
CA SER A 239 -11.14 -10.12 -14.00
C SER A 239 -11.29 -11.05 -12.80
N GLU A 240 -10.43 -12.07 -12.68
CA GLU A 240 -10.49 -13.05 -11.60
C GLU A 240 -10.10 -12.42 -10.27
N VAL A 241 -8.95 -11.72 -10.19
CA VAL A 241 -8.55 -11.04 -8.94
C VAL A 241 -9.51 -9.91 -8.57
N ILE A 242 -10.09 -9.22 -9.55
CA ILE A 242 -11.14 -8.22 -9.32
C ILE A 242 -12.39 -8.89 -8.72
N SER A 243 -12.83 -10.01 -9.28
CA SER A 243 -14.01 -10.76 -8.81
C SER A 243 -13.83 -11.25 -7.36
N TYR A 244 -12.70 -11.88 -7.05
CA TYR A 244 -12.38 -12.33 -5.69
C TYR A 244 -12.32 -11.16 -4.71
N SER A 245 -11.71 -10.05 -5.11
CA SER A 245 -11.59 -8.85 -4.29
C SER A 245 -12.94 -8.22 -3.99
N LEU A 246 -13.80 -8.09 -4.98
CA LEU A 246 -15.17 -7.59 -4.82
C LEU A 246 -15.98 -8.49 -3.89
N LYS A 247 -15.88 -9.82 -4.06
CA LYS A 247 -16.55 -10.81 -3.21
C LYS A 247 -16.14 -10.64 -1.74
N LEU A 248 -14.83 -10.53 -1.47
CA LEU A 248 -14.30 -10.37 -0.12
C LEU A 248 -14.76 -9.06 0.52
N LEU A 249 -14.56 -7.95 -0.19
CA LEU A 249 -14.84 -6.62 0.34
C LEU A 249 -16.35 -6.41 0.61
N LYS A 250 -17.23 -6.86 -0.30
CA LYS A 250 -18.68 -6.78 -0.12
C LYS A 250 -19.16 -7.58 1.09
N ARG A 251 -18.62 -8.79 1.30
CA ARG A 251 -18.93 -9.63 2.49
C ARG A 251 -18.51 -8.99 3.80
N MET A 252 -17.56 -8.07 3.76
CA MET A 252 -17.06 -7.34 4.92
C MET A 252 -17.68 -5.95 5.07
N ASN A 253 -18.70 -5.61 4.29
CA ASN A 253 -19.31 -4.28 4.24
C ASN A 253 -18.26 -3.17 4.09
N TRP A 254 -17.31 -3.39 3.20
CA TRP A 254 -16.23 -2.44 2.96
C TRP A 254 -16.74 -1.13 2.35
N LYS A 255 -16.14 -0.02 2.75
CA LYS A 255 -16.40 1.31 2.20
C LYS A 255 -15.08 2.02 1.92
N GLY A 256 -14.96 2.63 0.74
CA GLY A 256 -13.76 3.35 0.33
C GLY A 256 -12.82 2.51 -0.53
N ALA A 257 -11.59 3.00 -0.69
CA ALA A 257 -10.57 2.38 -1.50
C ALA A 257 -9.82 1.28 -0.72
N ALA A 258 -9.46 0.20 -1.41
CA ALA A 258 -8.59 -0.88 -0.90
C ALA A 258 -7.73 -1.45 -2.03
N GLU A 259 -6.55 -1.95 -1.66
CA GLU A 259 -5.67 -2.74 -2.52
C GLU A 259 -5.63 -4.18 -2.02
N ILE A 260 -5.76 -5.14 -2.93
CA ILE A 260 -5.76 -6.57 -2.64
C ILE A 260 -4.67 -7.22 -3.48
N GLU A 261 -3.68 -7.84 -2.81
CA GLU A 261 -2.52 -8.45 -3.45
C GLU A 261 -2.68 -9.96 -3.58
N TYR A 262 -2.36 -10.47 -4.76
CA TYR A 262 -2.35 -11.89 -5.10
C TYR A 262 -0.98 -12.31 -5.62
N ILE A 263 -0.52 -13.48 -5.19
CA ILE A 263 0.61 -14.19 -5.81
C ILE A 263 0.05 -15.16 -6.84
N LEU A 264 0.70 -15.25 -7.99
CA LEU A 264 0.32 -16.19 -9.03
C LEU A 264 1.17 -17.46 -8.89
N ASP A 265 0.52 -18.61 -8.73
CA ASP A 265 1.20 -19.91 -8.65
C ASP A 265 1.88 -20.30 -9.98
N ARG A 266 2.44 -21.52 -10.06
CA ARG A 266 3.10 -22.04 -11.27
C ARG A 266 2.18 -22.12 -12.47
N ASN A 267 0.86 -22.26 -12.24
CA ASN A 267 -0.17 -22.34 -13.27
C ASN A 267 -0.78 -20.97 -13.61
N GLY A 268 -0.35 -19.91 -12.91
CA GLY A 268 -0.89 -18.57 -13.05
C GLY A 268 -2.16 -18.31 -12.23
N ASN A 269 -2.59 -19.25 -11.38
CA ASN A 269 -3.78 -19.06 -10.53
C ASN A 269 -3.50 -18.06 -9.41
N PRO A 270 -4.40 -17.11 -9.13
CA PRO A 270 -4.21 -16.12 -8.08
C PRO A 270 -4.52 -16.68 -6.69
N LEU A 271 -3.59 -16.51 -5.77
CA LEU A 271 -3.73 -16.82 -4.35
C LEU A 271 -3.63 -15.54 -3.54
N LEU A 272 -4.64 -15.24 -2.73
CA LEU A 272 -4.71 -14.00 -1.96
C LEU A 272 -3.62 -13.96 -0.88
N LEU A 273 -2.83 -12.88 -0.86
CA LEU A 273 -1.76 -12.66 0.12
C LEU A 273 -2.16 -11.71 1.25
N GLU A 274 -2.73 -10.56 0.89
CA GLU A 274 -3.11 -9.52 1.86
C GLU A 274 -4.09 -8.51 1.27
N VAL A 275 -4.77 -7.80 2.17
CA VAL A 275 -5.58 -6.63 1.87
C VAL A 275 -4.95 -5.42 2.54
N ASN A 276 -4.66 -4.39 1.75
CA ASN A 276 -4.19 -3.10 2.21
C ASN A 276 -5.39 -2.13 2.29
N PRO A 277 -5.91 -1.83 3.49
CA PRO A 277 -7.13 -1.02 3.69
C PRO A 277 -6.85 0.48 3.54
N ARG A 278 -6.15 0.87 2.49
CA ARG A 278 -5.64 2.22 2.22
C ARG A 278 -5.24 2.39 0.76
N PHE A 279 -4.83 3.60 0.39
CA PHE A 279 -4.18 3.83 -0.90
C PHE A 279 -2.84 3.09 -1.02
N TRP A 280 -2.40 2.81 -2.24
CA TRP A 280 -1.24 1.99 -2.62
C TRP A 280 -0.16 2.79 -3.32
N MET A 281 1.06 2.25 -3.31
CA MET A 281 2.21 2.99 -3.82
C MET A 281 2.11 3.37 -5.31
N PRO A 282 1.75 2.48 -6.25
CA PRO A 282 1.58 2.85 -7.65
C PRO A 282 0.22 3.49 -7.97
N LEU A 283 -0.35 4.28 -7.05
CA LEU A 283 -1.64 4.96 -7.25
C LEU A 283 -1.66 5.83 -8.51
N ASN A 284 -0.51 6.44 -8.87
CA ASN A 284 -0.42 7.22 -10.10
C ASN A 284 -0.68 6.39 -11.38
N LEU A 285 -0.43 5.07 -11.33
CA LEU A 285 -0.74 4.19 -12.45
C LEU A 285 -2.24 4.17 -12.75
N SER A 286 -3.08 3.96 -11.73
CA SER A 286 -4.53 3.95 -11.93
C SER A 286 -5.06 5.32 -12.39
N ILE A 287 -4.54 6.42 -11.81
CA ILE A 287 -4.93 7.78 -12.20
C ILE A 287 -4.60 8.03 -13.69
N LYS A 288 -3.40 7.69 -14.12
CA LYS A 288 -2.97 7.88 -15.51
C LYS A 288 -3.59 6.88 -16.49
N ALA A 289 -4.06 5.75 -15.98
CA ALA A 289 -4.88 4.81 -16.74
C ALA A 289 -6.36 5.24 -16.90
N GLY A 290 -6.78 6.30 -16.19
CA GLY A 290 -8.15 6.83 -16.27
C GLY A 290 -9.03 6.54 -15.03
N VAL A 291 -8.48 5.94 -13.98
CA VAL A 291 -9.22 5.65 -12.74
C VAL A 291 -8.65 6.48 -11.59
N ASP A 292 -9.21 7.65 -11.37
CA ASP A 292 -8.78 8.58 -10.32
C ASP A 292 -9.49 8.26 -8.99
N PHE A 293 -9.04 7.21 -8.32
CA PHE A 293 -9.63 6.75 -7.05
C PHE A 293 -9.75 7.84 -5.98
N PRO A 294 -8.74 8.71 -5.74
CA PRO A 294 -8.88 9.80 -4.77
C PRO A 294 -10.01 10.77 -5.11
N TYR A 295 -10.14 11.15 -6.37
CA TYR A 295 -11.18 12.09 -6.78
C TYR A 295 -12.57 11.45 -6.77
N LEU A 296 -12.71 10.20 -7.23
CA LEU A 296 -13.96 9.44 -7.12
C LEU A 296 -14.39 9.28 -5.64
N MET A 297 -13.44 9.00 -4.75
CA MET A 297 -13.71 8.93 -3.31
C MET A 297 -14.16 10.26 -2.74
N TYR A 298 -13.59 11.38 -3.19
CA TYR A 298 -14.05 12.72 -2.82
C TYR A 298 -15.49 12.98 -3.30
N GLN A 299 -15.82 12.66 -4.54
CA GLN A 299 -17.18 12.81 -5.07
C GLN A 299 -18.21 12.02 -4.25
N LEU A 300 -17.89 10.78 -3.86
CA LEU A 300 -18.73 10.00 -2.94
C LEU A 300 -18.86 10.69 -1.58
N ALA A 301 -17.76 11.23 -1.04
CA ALA A 301 -17.77 11.89 0.26
C ALA A 301 -18.62 13.16 0.33
N ILE A 302 -18.79 13.86 -0.79
CA ILE A 302 -19.69 15.04 -0.88
C ILE A 302 -21.11 14.68 -1.31
N GLY A 303 -21.42 13.38 -1.51
CA GLY A 303 -22.75 12.90 -1.84
C GLY A 303 -23.10 12.96 -3.34
N GLU A 304 -22.10 13.13 -4.22
CA GLU A 304 -22.34 13.04 -5.67
C GLU A 304 -22.73 11.62 -6.08
N LYS A 305 -23.76 11.53 -6.92
CA LYS A 305 -24.13 10.26 -7.57
C LYS A 305 -23.23 10.03 -8.77
N ILE A 306 -22.25 9.16 -8.62
CA ILE A 306 -21.32 8.80 -9.68
C ILE A 306 -21.63 7.41 -10.24
N GLY A 307 -21.43 7.24 -11.54
CA GLY A 307 -21.53 5.94 -12.20
C GLY A 307 -20.29 5.08 -11.93
N LYS A 308 -20.42 3.78 -12.24
CA LYS A 308 -19.25 2.88 -12.23
C LYS A 308 -18.29 3.29 -13.37
N VAL A 309 -17.00 3.33 -13.06
CA VAL A 309 -15.95 3.41 -14.09
C VAL A 309 -15.91 2.06 -14.82
N THR A 310 -16.19 2.07 -16.11
CA THR A 310 -16.39 0.85 -16.92
C THR A 310 -15.15 0.41 -17.69
N SER A 311 -14.18 1.30 -17.88
CA SER A 311 -12.97 1.00 -18.64
C SER A 311 -11.79 1.86 -18.20
N TYR A 312 -10.59 1.36 -18.45
CA TYR A 312 -9.33 2.06 -18.21
C TYR A 312 -8.25 1.57 -19.20
N LYS A 313 -7.17 2.32 -19.33
CA LYS A 313 -6.07 1.98 -20.22
C LYS A 313 -5.27 0.83 -19.65
N THR A 314 -5.20 -0.31 -20.37
CA THR A 314 -4.33 -1.44 -20.07
C THR A 314 -2.99 -1.31 -20.76
N GLY A 315 -1.96 -2.02 -20.29
CA GLY A 315 -0.61 -1.99 -20.84
C GLY A 315 0.17 -0.70 -20.52
N LEU A 316 -0.40 0.23 -19.71
CA LEU A 316 0.34 1.41 -19.24
C LEU A 316 1.37 0.98 -18.21
N LYS A 317 2.63 1.34 -18.45
CA LYS A 317 3.75 1.03 -17.57
C LYS A 317 3.91 2.10 -16.50
N TYR A 318 4.15 1.69 -15.27
CA TYR A 318 4.49 2.53 -14.14
C TYR A 318 5.94 2.30 -13.74
N ARG A 319 6.64 3.38 -13.40
CA ARG A 319 8.01 3.31 -12.87
C ARG A 319 8.17 4.19 -11.63
N TRP A 320 8.81 3.64 -10.61
CA TRP A 320 9.32 4.36 -9.45
C TRP A 320 10.83 4.46 -9.56
N VAL A 321 11.31 5.52 -10.23
CA VAL A 321 12.70 5.65 -10.63
C VAL A 321 13.61 5.90 -9.43
N LEU A 322 13.27 6.88 -8.58
CA LEU A 322 14.11 7.31 -7.46
C LEU A 322 13.49 7.00 -6.09
N PRO A 323 14.23 6.34 -5.19
CA PRO A 323 15.51 5.66 -5.42
C PRO A 323 15.33 4.18 -5.84
N ASN A 324 14.08 3.67 -5.93
CA ASN A 324 13.79 2.24 -5.88
C ASN A 324 14.22 1.47 -7.14
N GLU A 325 14.14 2.05 -8.33
CA GLU A 325 14.61 1.35 -9.53
C GLU A 325 16.15 1.31 -9.57
N ILE A 326 16.83 2.33 -9.02
CA ILE A 326 18.29 2.30 -8.83
C ILE A 326 18.66 1.19 -7.83
N LEU A 327 17.95 1.10 -6.70
CA LEU A 327 18.19 0.06 -5.70
C LEU A 327 17.90 -1.34 -6.28
N TRP A 328 16.87 -1.48 -7.10
CA TRP A 328 16.60 -2.73 -7.82
C TRP A 328 17.77 -3.12 -8.73
N LEU A 329 18.38 -2.16 -9.44
CA LEU A 329 19.57 -2.41 -10.27
C LEU A 329 20.73 -2.98 -9.46
N THR A 330 20.88 -2.66 -8.18
CA THR A 330 21.93 -3.22 -7.33
C THR A 330 21.75 -4.69 -7.05
N GLN A 331 20.52 -5.21 -7.11
CA GLN A 331 20.18 -6.59 -6.74
C GLN A 331 19.92 -7.52 -7.95
N THR A 332 19.53 -6.97 -9.12
CA THR A 332 19.24 -7.81 -10.29
C THR A 332 20.48 -8.57 -10.76
N SER A 333 20.30 -9.82 -11.21
CA SER A 333 21.36 -10.65 -11.78
C SER A 333 21.77 -10.18 -13.18
N ASP A 334 20.82 -9.70 -14.00
CA ASP A 334 21.08 -9.17 -15.35
C ASP A 334 21.26 -7.65 -15.31
N LYS A 335 22.49 -7.21 -15.02
CA LYS A 335 22.84 -5.79 -14.90
C LYS A 335 22.73 -5.06 -16.24
N ILE A 336 23.15 -5.68 -17.34
CA ILE A 336 23.19 -5.05 -18.67
C ILE A 336 21.78 -4.74 -19.14
N LYS A 337 20.89 -5.73 -19.06
CA LYS A 337 19.47 -5.57 -19.39
C LYS A 337 18.83 -4.52 -18.46
N GLY A 338 19.10 -4.61 -17.16
CA GLY A 338 18.57 -3.67 -16.17
C GLY A 338 18.97 -2.22 -16.45
N ILE A 339 20.23 -1.95 -16.78
CA ILE A 339 20.72 -0.62 -17.14
C ILE A 339 20.05 -0.11 -18.43
N LYS A 340 19.96 -0.96 -19.46
CA LYS A 340 19.28 -0.60 -20.72
C LYS A 340 17.82 -0.21 -20.48
N GLU A 341 17.08 -1.00 -19.69
CA GLU A 341 15.69 -0.71 -19.33
C GLU A 341 15.55 0.56 -18.48
N PHE A 342 16.52 0.82 -17.58
CA PHE A 342 16.52 2.00 -16.73
C PHE A 342 16.61 3.30 -17.54
N PHE A 343 17.46 3.33 -18.57
CA PHE A 343 17.63 4.51 -19.44
C PHE A 343 16.58 4.64 -20.55
N ASP A 344 15.62 3.70 -20.63
CA ASP A 344 14.51 3.80 -21.56
C ASP A 344 13.43 4.76 -21.02
N PHE A 345 13.61 6.05 -21.31
CA PHE A 345 12.63 7.12 -21.02
C PHE A 345 11.80 7.50 -22.25
N GLY A 346 12.02 6.85 -23.39
CA GLY A 346 11.33 7.15 -24.66
C GLY A 346 9.95 6.52 -24.80
N ASP A 347 9.61 5.56 -23.94
CA ASP A 347 8.31 4.86 -23.99
C ASP A 347 7.16 5.79 -23.57
N LYS A 348 6.38 6.24 -24.56
CA LYS A 348 5.20 7.09 -24.35
C LYS A 348 4.08 6.39 -23.57
N ASN A 349 4.15 5.08 -23.43
CA ASN A 349 3.20 4.30 -22.64
C ASN A 349 3.69 4.07 -21.19
N THR A 350 4.54 4.97 -20.70
CA THR A 350 5.08 4.92 -19.34
C THR A 350 4.63 6.14 -18.52
N CYS A 351 4.19 5.90 -17.30
CA CYS A 351 3.98 6.93 -16.29
C CYS A 351 4.94 6.74 -15.11
N TYR A 352 5.26 7.82 -14.42
CA TYR A 352 6.22 7.82 -13.32
C TYR A 352 5.53 8.19 -12.01
N GLY A 353 5.87 7.48 -10.92
CA GLY A 353 5.34 7.77 -9.59
C GLY A 353 5.94 9.06 -9.01
N ASP A 354 7.21 9.23 -9.22
CA ASP A 354 8.06 10.29 -8.67
C ASP A 354 8.28 11.46 -9.66
N LEU A 355 8.64 11.15 -10.90
CA LEU A 355 8.98 12.14 -11.90
C LEU A 355 7.75 12.77 -12.56
N SER A 356 7.80 14.08 -12.81
CA SER A 356 6.78 14.79 -13.60
C SER A 356 7.36 16.09 -14.16
N ILE A 357 7.15 16.32 -15.44
CA ILE A 357 7.57 17.57 -16.10
C ILE A 357 6.76 18.76 -15.56
N SER A 358 5.47 18.55 -15.29
CA SER A 358 4.59 19.60 -14.73
C SER A 358 4.84 19.89 -13.24
N ASP A 359 5.51 18.98 -12.52
CA ASP A 359 5.80 19.10 -11.09
C ASP A 359 7.16 18.46 -10.75
N PRO A 360 8.30 19.08 -11.17
CA PRO A 360 9.61 18.46 -11.11
C PRO A 360 10.25 18.47 -9.71
N LEU A 361 9.89 19.42 -8.85
CA LEU A 361 10.58 19.66 -7.57
C LEU A 361 10.42 18.54 -6.51
N PRO A 362 9.42 17.65 -6.53
CA PRO A 362 9.40 16.47 -5.64
C PRO A 362 10.67 15.59 -5.74
N VAL A 363 11.40 15.62 -6.87
CA VAL A 363 12.71 14.95 -6.99
C VAL A 363 13.68 15.43 -5.91
N PHE A 364 13.72 16.74 -5.67
CA PHE A 364 14.53 17.30 -4.58
C PHE A 364 14.03 16.80 -3.20
N GLY A 365 12.71 16.71 -3.01
CA GLY A 365 12.13 16.13 -1.80
C GLY A 365 12.56 14.68 -1.55
N ILE A 366 12.63 13.87 -2.62
CA ILE A 366 13.14 12.49 -2.54
C ILE A 366 14.61 12.48 -2.11
N MET A 367 15.43 13.33 -2.68
CA MET A 367 16.85 13.43 -2.32
C MET A 367 17.02 13.79 -0.83
N MET A 368 16.31 14.81 -0.37
CA MET A 368 16.34 15.24 1.04
C MET A 368 15.85 14.14 1.99
N GLN A 369 14.75 13.47 1.65
CA GLN A 369 14.22 12.36 2.41
C GLN A 369 15.19 11.17 2.45
N SER A 370 15.80 10.84 1.33
CA SER A 370 16.79 9.76 1.23
C SER A 370 18.04 10.08 2.07
N PHE A 371 18.46 11.33 2.06
CA PHE A 371 19.60 11.79 2.87
C PHE A 371 19.30 11.71 4.37
N ASP A 372 18.11 12.14 4.81
CA ASP A 372 17.66 12.01 6.20
C ASP A 372 17.63 10.52 6.64
N PHE A 373 17.15 9.62 5.77
CA PHE A 373 17.16 8.18 6.05
C PHE A 373 18.56 7.58 6.12
N LEU A 374 19.51 8.06 5.31
CA LEU A 374 20.90 7.60 5.33
C LEU A 374 21.65 8.08 6.55
N LEU A 375 21.39 9.30 7.01
CA LEU A 375 22.05 9.87 8.20
C LEU A 375 21.50 9.31 9.51
N ASN A 376 20.26 8.88 9.56
CA ASN A 376 19.62 8.35 10.77
C ASN A 376 19.78 6.82 10.86
N PRO A 377 20.56 6.27 11.85
CA PRO A 377 20.79 4.85 11.99
C PRO A 377 19.53 4.00 12.16
N GLU A 378 18.52 4.52 12.88
CA GLU A 378 17.23 3.83 13.05
C GLU A 378 16.45 3.78 11.73
N LYS A 379 16.44 4.86 10.97
CA LYS A 379 15.78 4.92 9.66
C LYS A 379 16.51 4.07 8.61
N ARG A 380 17.85 3.93 8.69
CA ARG A 380 18.62 3.04 7.81
C ARG A 380 18.16 1.58 7.89
N LYS A 381 17.80 1.11 9.07
CA LYS A 381 17.28 -0.25 9.26
C LYS A 381 16.04 -0.49 8.39
N PHE A 382 15.21 0.53 8.14
CA PHE A 382 14.03 0.43 7.29
C PHE A 382 14.32 0.27 5.80
N ILE A 383 15.49 0.72 5.32
CA ILE A 383 15.86 0.63 3.90
C ILE A 383 16.64 -0.65 3.62
N PHE A 384 17.65 -0.95 4.43
CA PHE A 384 18.63 -2.01 4.15
C PHE A 384 18.35 -3.34 4.86
N LYS A 385 17.51 -3.36 5.91
CA LYS A 385 17.03 -4.59 6.55
C LYS A 385 15.65 -5.03 6.04
N ARG A 386 15.22 -4.52 4.90
CA ARG A 386 14.06 -5.05 4.20
C ARG A 386 14.44 -6.33 3.50
N GLY A 387 13.79 -7.39 3.89
CA GLY A 387 13.94 -8.70 3.26
C GLY A 387 15.04 -9.53 3.91
N TRP A 388 14.69 -10.73 4.09
CA TRP A 388 15.41 -12.00 4.01
C TRP A 388 16.84 -12.00 4.59
N LYS A 389 16.98 -12.55 5.76
CA LYS A 389 18.22 -13.25 6.07
C LYS A 389 18.24 -14.49 5.16
N ASN A 390 19.18 -14.55 4.22
CA ASN A 390 19.60 -15.81 3.62
C ASN A 390 20.15 -16.68 4.71
#